data_213c6e23778846c3f1bbaaf448265ac7
#
_entry.id   213c6e23778846c3f1bbaaf448265ac7
#
_cell.length_a   1.000
_cell.length_b   1.000
_cell.length_c   1.000
_cell.angle_alpha   90.00
_cell.angle_beta   90.00
_cell.angle_gamma   90.00
#
_symmetry.space_group_name_H-M   'P 1'
#
loop_
_entity.id
_entity.type
_entity.pdbx_description
1 polymer ?
#
loop_
_entity_poly.entity_id
_entity_poly.type
_entity_poly.pdbx_seq_one_letter_code
_entity_poly.pdbx_strand_id
1 'polypeptide(L)'
;MSQQNNPGPIGIFDSGYGGLTVFKEIHKHLPDYDYIYLGDNARVPYGTRSFETVYEYTKECVFKLFELGCNLVILACNTASAKALRTIQQNDLPEGKKVLGVIRPTSEVVNQFTKSRYRQFKFLRNRNQ
;
A
#
# COMPACT_ATOMS: atom_id res chain seq x y z
N MET A 1 -4.73 -18.50 -19.21
CA MET A 1 -3.33 -18.32 -18.79
C MET A 1 -3.29 -17.90 -17.36
N SER A 2 -2.52 -18.60 -16.58
CA SER A 2 -2.44 -18.33 -15.15
C SER A 2 -1.90 -16.93 -14.86
N GLN A 3 -1.06 -16.40 -15.71
CA GLN A 3 -0.49 -15.08 -15.49
C GLN A 3 -1.53 -13.99 -15.57
N GLN A 4 -2.55 -14.16 -16.37
CA GLN A 4 -3.62 -13.20 -16.47
C GLN A 4 -4.45 -13.16 -15.19
N ASN A 5 -4.37 -14.24 -14.43
CA ASN A 5 -5.17 -14.38 -13.22
C ASN A 5 -4.40 -14.01 -11.96
N ASN A 6 -3.15 -13.60 -12.13
CA ASN A 6 -2.30 -13.23 -11.00
C ASN A 6 -2.51 -11.75 -10.70
N PRO A 7 -2.95 -11.41 -9.48
CA PRO A 7 -3.15 -9.99 -9.13
C PRO A 7 -1.84 -9.21 -8.98
N GLY A 8 -0.70 -9.90 -9.08
CA GLY A 8 0.59 -9.28 -8.87
C GLY A 8 0.93 -9.14 -7.39
N PRO A 9 2.14 -8.68 -7.09
CA PRO A 9 2.54 -8.49 -5.70
C PRO A 9 1.81 -7.31 -5.06
N ILE A 10 1.71 -7.36 -3.74
CA ILE A 10 1.18 -6.24 -2.97
C ILE A 10 2.35 -5.33 -2.63
N GLY A 11 2.21 -4.05 -2.95
CA GLY A 11 3.25 -3.08 -2.63
C GLY A 11 3.00 -2.49 -1.25
N ILE A 12 4.05 -2.39 -0.46
CA ILE A 12 4.00 -1.75 0.85
C ILE A 12 4.94 -0.55 0.81
N PHE A 13 4.41 0.62 1.04
CA PHE A 13 5.22 1.84 1.08
C PHE A 13 5.37 2.33 2.50
N ASP A 14 6.59 2.66 2.87
CA ASP A 14 6.91 3.26 4.16
C ASP A 14 7.86 4.42 3.94
N SER A 15 7.67 5.49 4.72
CA SER A 15 8.57 6.63 4.63
C SER A 15 9.87 6.41 5.42
N GLY A 16 9.93 5.36 6.24
CA GLY A 16 11.10 5.09 7.07
C GLY A 16 11.10 3.66 7.56
N TYR A 17 10.93 3.48 8.87
CA TYR A 17 11.08 2.17 9.48
C TYR A 17 9.82 1.62 10.14
N GLY A 18 8.85 2.47 10.42
CA GLY A 18 7.71 2.07 11.22
C GLY A 18 6.76 1.12 10.51
N GLY A 19 6.85 1.04 9.19
CA GLY A 19 5.94 0.23 8.41
C GLY A 19 6.15 -1.26 8.51
N LEU A 20 7.28 -1.69 9.05
CA LEU A 20 7.54 -3.13 9.16
C LEU A 20 6.54 -3.83 10.06
N THR A 21 6.09 -3.18 11.12
CA THR A 21 5.08 -3.76 11.99
C THR A 21 3.77 -3.98 11.24
N VAL A 22 3.37 -2.99 10.46
CA VAL A 22 2.16 -3.10 9.64
C VAL A 22 2.32 -4.23 8.61
N PHE A 23 3.47 -4.28 7.95
CA PHE A 23 3.72 -5.31 6.96
C PHE A 23 3.64 -6.70 7.57
N LYS A 24 4.22 -6.89 8.75
CA LYS A 24 4.18 -8.20 9.40
C LYS A 24 2.76 -8.66 9.66
N GLU A 25 1.90 -7.75 10.09
CA GLU A 25 0.50 -8.09 10.35
C GLU A 25 -0.24 -8.44 9.06
N ILE A 26 0.00 -7.68 8.02
CA ILE A 26 -0.63 -7.95 6.72
C ILE A 26 -0.19 -9.31 6.18
N HIS A 27 1.10 -9.56 6.23
CA HIS A 27 1.65 -10.83 5.74
C HIS A 27 1.10 -12.02 6.51
N LYS A 28 0.90 -11.85 7.80
CA LYS A 28 0.35 -12.88 8.66
C LYS A 28 -1.06 -13.28 8.22
N HIS A 29 -1.86 -12.30 7.79
CA HIS A 29 -3.24 -12.55 7.38
C HIS A 29 -3.36 -12.93 5.90
N LEU A 30 -2.38 -12.55 5.09
CA LEU A 30 -2.40 -12.80 3.65
C LEU A 30 -1.06 -13.38 3.23
N PRO A 31 -0.73 -14.59 3.71
CA PRO A 31 0.61 -15.14 3.48
C PRO A 31 0.84 -15.66 2.08
N ASP A 32 -0.22 -15.83 1.29
CA ASP A 32 -0.10 -16.43 -0.03
C ASP A 32 0.22 -15.43 -1.13
N TYR A 33 0.36 -14.15 -0.78
CA TYR A 33 0.67 -13.12 -1.76
C TYR A 33 2.16 -12.79 -1.71
N ASP A 34 2.68 -12.38 -2.86
CA ASP A 34 4.02 -11.81 -2.91
C ASP A 34 3.95 -10.34 -2.51
N TYR A 35 5.06 -9.82 -1.99
CA TYR A 35 5.11 -8.45 -1.50
C TYR A 35 6.36 -7.76 -2.00
N ILE A 36 6.22 -6.46 -2.26
CA ILE A 36 7.36 -5.58 -2.51
C ILE A 36 7.29 -4.47 -1.47
N TYR A 37 8.34 -4.36 -0.65
CA TYR A 37 8.40 -3.34 0.39
C TYR A 37 9.35 -2.25 -0.08
N LEU A 38 8.84 -1.03 -0.14
CA LEU A 38 9.62 0.13 -0.57
C LEU A 38 9.68 1.14 0.57
N GLY A 39 10.87 1.41 1.08
CA GLY A 39 11.07 2.40 2.11
C GLY A 39 11.83 3.59 1.55
N ASP A 40 11.31 4.79 1.77
CA ASP A 40 11.96 6.01 1.29
C ASP A 40 12.87 6.58 2.38
N ASN A 41 13.88 5.81 2.72
CA ASN A 41 14.78 6.17 3.81
C ASN A 41 15.61 7.41 3.52
N ALA A 42 15.80 7.73 2.25
CA ALA A 42 16.62 8.87 1.87
C ALA A 42 15.95 10.20 2.19
N ARG A 43 14.64 10.23 2.33
CA ARG A 43 13.90 11.49 2.50
C ARG A 43 13.15 11.60 3.82
N VAL A 44 13.39 10.67 4.74
CA VAL A 44 12.81 10.80 6.08
C VAL A 44 13.42 12.01 6.79
N PRO A 45 12.66 12.66 7.69
CA PRO A 45 11.30 12.35 8.12
C PRO A 45 10.26 13.04 7.23
N TYR A 46 9.15 12.36 7.02
CA TYR A 46 8.04 12.94 6.29
C TYR A 46 7.18 13.86 7.16
N GLY A 47 7.18 13.60 8.46
CA GLY A 47 6.24 14.28 9.36
C GLY A 47 6.38 15.78 9.44
N THR A 48 7.58 16.29 9.19
CA THR A 48 7.85 17.73 9.24
C THR A 48 7.69 18.43 7.90
N ARG A 49 7.32 17.70 6.86
CA ARG A 49 7.23 18.26 5.53
C ARG A 49 5.81 18.72 5.22
N SER A 50 5.68 19.61 4.24
CA SER A 50 4.37 20.10 3.83
C SER A 50 3.53 18.98 3.20
N PHE A 51 2.21 19.21 3.14
CA PHE A 51 1.32 18.30 2.44
C PHE A 51 1.77 18.05 1.00
N GLU A 52 2.14 19.13 0.31
CA GLU A 52 2.53 19.04 -1.08
C GLU A 52 3.76 18.17 -1.25
N THR A 53 4.77 18.38 -0.40
CA THR A 53 6.00 17.60 -0.48
C THR A 53 5.74 16.13 -0.18
N VAL A 54 4.97 15.83 0.87
CA VAL A 54 4.64 14.45 1.23
C VAL A 54 3.85 13.80 0.10
N TYR A 55 2.91 14.53 -0.49
CA TYR A 55 2.14 14.02 -1.61
C TYR A 55 3.05 13.66 -2.79
N GLU A 56 3.98 14.54 -3.17
CA GLU A 56 4.86 14.27 -4.30
C GLU A 56 5.75 13.05 -4.04
N TYR A 57 6.33 12.98 -2.85
CA TYR A 57 7.19 11.84 -2.52
C TYR A 57 6.42 10.53 -2.50
N THR A 58 5.24 10.55 -1.89
CA THR A 58 4.41 9.35 -1.79
C THR A 58 3.97 8.90 -3.17
N LYS A 59 3.52 9.84 -4.00
CA LYS A 59 3.07 9.54 -5.35
C LYS A 59 4.20 8.91 -6.16
N GLU A 60 5.38 9.45 -6.05
CA GLU A 60 6.54 8.93 -6.77
C GLU A 60 6.79 7.46 -6.39
N CYS A 61 6.77 7.17 -5.10
CA CYS A 61 7.03 5.82 -4.62
C CYS A 61 5.91 4.86 -4.98
N VAL A 62 4.65 5.31 -4.89
CA VAL A 62 3.50 4.50 -5.26
C VAL A 62 3.57 4.12 -6.74
N PHE A 63 3.89 5.07 -7.59
CA PHE A 63 3.97 4.80 -9.03
C PHE A 63 5.15 3.88 -9.35
N LYS A 64 6.23 3.98 -8.59
CA LYS A 64 7.32 3.03 -8.74
C LYS A 64 6.85 1.61 -8.45
N LEU A 65 6.05 1.44 -7.40
CA LEU A 65 5.50 0.13 -7.07
C LEU A 65 4.56 -0.37 -8.17
N PHE A 66 3.76 0.53 -8.75
CA PHE A 66 2.91 0.15 -9.88
C PHE A 66 3.77 -0.33 -11.05
N GLU A 67 4.88 0.33 -11.34
CA GLU A 67 5.78 -0.09 -12.41
C GLU A 67 6.36 -1.48 -12.16
N LEU A 68 6.54 -1.82 -10.89
CA LEU A 68 7.07 -3.12 -10.52
C LEU A 68 6.03 -4.22 -10.54
N GLY A 69 4.81 -3.90 -10.94
CA GLY A 69 3.76 -4.90 -11.11
C GLY A 69 2.72 -4.93 -10.01
N CYS A 70 2.81 -4.02 -9.03
CA CYS A 70 1.84 -3.99 -7.95
C CYS A 70 0.55 -3.35 -8.45
N ASN A 71 -0.57 -4.02 -8.24
CA ASN A 71 -1.89 -3.45 -8.51
C ASN A 71 -2.52 -2.88 -7.26
N LEU A 72 -2.00 -3.24 -6.11
CA LEU A 72 -2.43 -2.70 -4.83
C LEU A 72 -1.20 -2.23 -4.07
N VAL A 73 -1.25 -1.01 -3.57
CA VAL A 73 -0.19 -0.45 -2.72
C VAL A 73 -0.81 -0.04 -1.39
N ILE A 74 -0.16 -0.41 -0.31
CA ILE A 74 -0.59 -0.06 1.03
C ILE A 74 0.42 0.92 1.61
N LEU A 75 -0.10 2.08 2.03
CA LEU A 75 0.74 3.09 2.68
C LEU A 75 0.82 2.74 4.16
N ALA A 76 1.98 2.22 4.55
CA ALA A 76 2.21 1.81 5.94
C ALA A 76 2.74 2.96 6.79
N CYS A 77 2.71 4.17 6.26
CA CYS A 77 3.19 5.37 6.92
C CYS A 77 2.00 6.23 7.30
N ASN A 78 1.91 6.62 8.59
CA ASN A 78 0.81 7.46 9.06
C ASN A 78 0.79 8.81 8.35
N THR A 79 1.95 9.43 8.18
CA THR A 79 2.03 10.74 7.56
C THR A 79 1.56 10.69 6.11
N ALA A 80 2.02 9.70 5.35
CA ALA A 80 1.61 9.56 3.96
C ALA A 80 0.13 9.25 3.86
N SER A 81 -0.39 8.41 4.75
CA SER A 81 -1.82 8.10 4.77
C SER A 81 -2.64 9.34 5.05
N ALA A 82 -2.19 10.19 5.97
CA ALA A 82 -2.95 11.38 6.35
C ALA A 82 -2.85 12.48 5.31
N LYS A 83 -1.70 12.61 4.65
CA LYS A 83 -1.43 13.78 3.81
C LYS A 83 -1.52 13.53 2.31
N ALA A 84 -1.39 12.29 1.88
CA ALA A 84 -1.29 12.01 0.45
C ALA A 84 -2.36 11.08 -0.09
N LEU A 85 -2.88 10.20 0.74
CA LEU A 85 -3.74 9.11 0.28
C LEU A 85 -4.96 9.60 -0.50
N ARG A 86 -5.70 10.52 0.09
CA ARG A 86 -6.94 10.98 -0.55
C ARG A 86 -6.68 11.62 -1.89
N THR A 87 -5.64 12.46 -1.97
CA THR A 87 -5.32 13.13 -3.22
C THR A 87 -4.94 12.13 -4.30
N ILE A 88 -4.14 11.13 -3.95
CA ILE A 88 -3.76 10.09 -4.90
C ILE A 88 -4.99 9.31 -5.34
N GLN A 89 -5.85 8.93 -4.40
CA GLN A 89 -7.05 8.16 -4.73
C GLN A 89 -8.00 8.91 -5.63
N GLN A 90 -8.11 10.22 -5.46
CA GLN A 90 -9.06 11.01 -6.23
C GLN A 90 -8.54 11.44 -7.59
N ASN A 91 -7.23 11.64 -7.72
CA ASN A 91 -6.71 12.31 -8.90
C ASN A 91 -5.75 11.49 -9.73
N ASP A 92 -5.09 10.51 -9.15
CA ASP A 92 -3.90 9.96 -9.79
C ASP A 92 -3.96 8.47 -10.12
N LEU A 93 -4.98 7.76 -9.67
CA LEU A 93 -4.97 6.30 -9.81
C LEU A 93 -5.26 5.86 -11.23
N PRO A 94 -4.36 5.12 -11.85
CA PRO A 94 -4.68 4.46 -13.12
C PRO A 94 -5.77 3.42 -12.92
N GLU A 95 -6.43 3.07 -14.00
CA GLU A 95 -7.46 2.05 -13.96
C GLU A 95 -6.88 0.72 -13.47
N GLY A 96 -7.61 0.06 -12.59
CA GLY A 96 -7.18 -1.23 -12.07
C GLY A 96 -6.20 -1.15 -10.91
N LYS A 97 -5.80 0.05 -10.52
CA LYS A 97 -4.85 0.24 -9.41
C LYS A 97 -5.56 0.73 -8.16
N LYS A 98 -5.05 0.33 -7.00
CA LYS A 98 -5.61 0.76 -5.72
C LYS A 98 -4.51 1.14 -4.77
N VAL A 99 -4.78 2.17 -3.96
CA VAL A 99 -3.90 2.59 -2.88
C VAL A 99 -4.74 2.68 -1.62
N LEU A 100 -4.25 2.10 -0.56
CA LEU A 100 -4.93 2.08 0.73
C LEU A 100 -3.95 2.57 1.78
N GLY A 101 -4.48 3.05 2.89
CA GLY A 101 -3.61 3.58 3.93
C GLY A 101 -3.98 3.06 5.30
N VAL A 102 -3.03 3.17 6.22
CA VAL A 102 -3.20 2.81 7.61
C VAL A 102 -2.79 4.02 8.45
N ILE A 103 -3.73 4.56 9.20
CA ILE A 103 -3.45 5.76 9.98
C ILE A 103 -2.78 5.42 11.30
N ARG A 104 -3.14 4.27 11.89
CA ARG A 104 -2.56 3.80 13.15
C ARG A 104 -2.11 2.37 12.97
N PRO A 105 -0.83 2.08 13.19
CA PRO A 105 -0.35 0.69 13.05
C PRO A 105 -0.63 -0.11 14.31
N THR A 106 -1.89 -0.17 14.76
CA THR A 106 -2.29 -1.01 15.86
C THR A 106 -2.87 -2.29 15.30
N SER A 107 -2.75 -3.38 16.06
CA SER A 107 -3.25 -4.68 15.59
C SER A 107 -4.75 -4.63 15.33
N GLU A 108 -5.50 -3.87 16.12
CA GLU A 108 -6.93 -3.76 15.89
C GLU A 108 -7.25 -3.11 14.56
N VAL A 109 -6.60 -1.99 14.26
CA VAL A 109 -6.82 -1.28 13.01
C VAL A 109 -6.36 -2.14 11.83
N VAL A 110 -5.21 -2.80 11.97
CA VAL A 110 -4.70 -3.67 10.91
C VAL A 110 -5.67 -4.82 10.67
N ASN A 111 -6.21 -5.40 11.73
CA ASN A 111 -7.16 -6.50 11.60
C ASN A 111 -8.42 -6.06 10.85
N GLN A 112 -8.97 -4.91 11.19
CA GLN A 112 -10.13 -4.39 10.48
C GLN A 112 -9.82 -4.14 9.02
N PHE A 113 -8.66 -3.54 8.77
CA PHE A 113 -8.21 -3.23 7.43
C PHE A 113 -8.05 -4.51 6.61
N THR A 114 -7.34 -5.49 7.15
CA THR A 114 -7.08 -6.73 6.43
C THR A 114 -8.35 -7.53 6.19
N LYS A 115 -9.29 -7.55 7.13
CA LYS A 115 -10.56 -8.23 6.94
C LYS A 115 -11.32 -7.62 5.76
N SER A 116 -11.38 -6.31 5.71
CA SER A 116 -12.06 -5.62 4.64
C SER A 116 -11.39 -5.90 3.29
N ARG A 117 -10.07 -5.85 3.25
CA ARG A 117 -9.33 -6.03 2.01
C ARG A 117 -9.20 -7.48 1.61
N TYR A 118 -9.21 -8.37 2.58
CA TYR A 118 -9.16 -9.79 2.30
C TYR A 118 -10.33 -10.21 1.39
N ARG A 119 -11.50 -9.64 1.62
CA ARG A 119 -12.65 -9.94 0.76
C ARG A 119 -12.39 -9.56 -0.68
N GLN A 120 -11.75 -8.43 -0.92
CA GLN A 120 -11.42 -8.01 -2.26
C GLN A 120 -10.40 -8.92 -2.91
N PHE A 121 -9.37 -9.30 -2.16
CA PHE A 121 -8.36 -10.20 -2.70
C PHE A 121 -8.95 -11.56 -3.01
N LYS A 122 -9.78 -12.07 -2.14
CA LYS A 122 -10.44 -13.34 -2.38
C LYS A 122 -11.30 -13.26 -3.63
N PHE A 123 -12.02 -12.17 -3.80
CA PHE A 123 -12.86 -11.96 -4.96
C PHE A 123 -12.00 -11.92 -6.23
N LEU A 124 -10.90 -11.20 -6.21
CA LEU A 124 -10.01 -11.10 -7.36
C LEU A 124 -9.41 -12.45 -7.72
N ARG A 125 -9.01 -13.22 -6.72
CA ARG A 125 -8.48 -14.55 -6.96
C ARG A 125 -9.52 -15.44 -7.63
N ASN A 126 -10.73 -15.40 -7.11
CA ASN A 126 -11.79 -16.23 -7.68
C ASN A 126 -12.15 -15.83 -9.10
N ARG A 127 -12.16 -14.53 -9.36
CA ARG A 127 -12.41 -14.06 -10.72
C ARG A 127 -11.35 -14.54 -11.68
N ASN A 128 -10.13 -14.66 -11.20
CA ASN A 128 -8.98 -14.97 -12.03
C ASN A 128 -8.72 -16.45 -12.14
N GLN A 129 -9.51 -17.24 -11.48
CA GLN A 129 -9.42 -18.68 -11.60
C GLN A 129 -10.36 -19.16 -12.70
#